data_c49bbb812ea3d6e6d734d0c10015c321
#
_entry.id   c49bbb812ea3d6e6d734d0c10015c321
#
_cell.length_a   1.000
_cell.length_b   1.000
_cell.length_c   1.000
_cell.angle_alpha   90.00
_cell.angle_beta   90.00
_cell.angle_gamma   90.00
#
_symmetry.space_group_name_H-M   'P 1'
#
loop_
_entity.id
_entity.type
_entity.pdbx_description
1 polymer ?
#
loop_
_entity_poly.entity_id
_entity_poly.type
_entity_poly.pdbx_seq_one_letter_code
_entity_poly.pdbx_strand_id
1 'polypeptide(L)'
;MRALQFSVNTPKFIAAKSLKPFLGNRVFFKGPVKTTKLVDIPEPQLPAQEWVKIQTIYCGFCGSDLNLMLLHDSPTASPFTSFPCVTGHEIVGKIIDTGERVDGFKVGDIVAVNPGLGCETRNIAARCPSCRAGRPSNCENFARGNLQPGMFTGINSSINGGFAPFMVAHQSQLFKIPDGLSLESAAMTEPLAVALQTVFDNLPTPGDKALVIGGGVIGNLVIQSLRALSPECHISVIEPSPYAADLAIKMGAGEIIAWKQVFKQSSDVTGATIHKPMLGNDILMGGFNRIYDTVGNSFTLNMSLRLLAAFGTLSVVGIGREVKIDLTPLWLKLQTVKGVYGYGLVTYEGKERHVFDVALEFMTAGRIDAETLVTHKFKLEDYLDMIEVNMNKEKHKAVKTLVSFV
;
A
#
# COMPACT_ATOMS: atom_id res chain seq x y z
N MET A 1 -19.41 14.65 13.41
CA MET A 1 -18.55 13.53 13.82
C MET A 1 -17.07 13.96 13.81
N ARG A 2 -16.24 13.39 14.70
CA ARG A 2 -14.79 13.61 14.66
C ARG A 2 -14.12 12.88 13.52
N ALA A 3 -13.12 13.52 12.87
CA ALA A 3 -12.36 12.92 11.78
C ALA A 3 -10.92 13.42 11.79
N LEU A 4 -9.98 12.59 11.31
CA LEU A 4 -8.58 12.99 11.14
C LEU A 4 -8.40 13.58 9.75
N GLN A 5 -8.25 14.91 9.70
CA GLN A 5 -8.16 15.67 8.47
C GLN A 5 -6.73 16.09 8.16
N PHE A 6 -6.32 15.88 6.93
CA PHE A 6 -5.12 16.47 6.33
C PHE A 6 -5.49 17.70 5.50
N SER A 7 -4.68 18.76 5.61
CA SER A 7 -4.88 19.98 4.84
C SER A 7 -3.56 20.72 4.62
N VAL A 8 -3.25 20.99 3.37
CA VAL A 8 -2.07 21.74 2.97
C VAL A 8 -2.41 22.67 1.78
N ASN A 9 -1.75 23.80 1.73
CA ASN A 9 -1.67 24.68 0.56
C ASN A 9 -0.20 25.12 0.38
N THR A 10 0.12 25.76 -0.72
CA THR A 10 1.50 26.14 -1.05
C THR A 10 2.21 26.95 0.03
N PRO A 11 1.62 28.04 0.60
CA PRO A 11 2.25 28.79 1.70
C PRO A 11 2.51 27.92 2.93
N LYS A 12 1.55 27.09 3.32
CA LYS A 12 1.65 26.18 4.47
C LYS A 12 2.71 25.09 4.25
N PHE A 13 2.78 24.56 3.02
CA PHE A 13 3.82 23.59 2.62
C PHE A 13 5.22 24.18 2.79
N ILE A 14 5.46 25.38 2.23
CA ILE A 14 6.75 26.07 2.31
C ILE A 14 7.10 26.35 3.78
N ALA A 15 6.17 26.91 4.55
CA ALA A 15 6.40 27.23 5.96
C ALA A 15 6.72 25.98 6.80
N ALA A 16 5.97 24.89 6.62
CA ALA A 16 6.21 23.64 7.34
C ALA A 16 7.56 23.02 6.99
N LYS A 17 7.94 23.01 5.70
CA LYS A 17 9.26 22.53 5.25
C LYS A 17 10.41 23.39 5.78
N SER A 18 10.29 24.72 5.79
CA SER A 18 11.31 25.63 6.33
C SER A 18 11.49 25.52 7.83
N LEU A 19 10.42 25.21 8.58
CA LEU A 19 10.48 25.06 10.04
C LEU A 19 10.91 23.65 10.49
N LYS A 20 10.78 22.64 9.63
CA LYS A 20 11.14 21.23 9.96
C LYS A 20 12.55 21.05 10.48
N PRO A 21 13.62 21.71 9.94
CA PRO A 21 14.98 21.56 10.46
C PRO A 21 15.14 21.97 11.92
N PHE A 22 14.31 22.92 12.40
CA PHE A 22 14.37 23.45 13.76
C PHE A 22 13.41 22.75 14.74
N LEU A 23 12.23 22.34 14.27
CA LEU A 23 11.15 21.78 15.10
C LEU A 23 10.98 20.26 14.94
N GLY A 24 11.71 19.64 14.02
CA GLY A 24 11.55 18.25 13.67
C GLY A 24 10.14 17.96 13.11
N ASN A 25 9.72 16.70 13.14
CA ASN A 25 8.40 16.29 12.62
C ASN A 25 7.21 16.85 13.43
N ARG A 26 7.44 17.42 14.62
CA ARG A 26 6.38 18.05 15.41
C ARG A 26 5.67 19.17 14.70
N VAL A 27 6.34 19.85 13.76
CA VAL A 27 5.78 20.96 12.97
C VAL A 27 4.52 20.54 12.18
N PHE A 28 4.42 19.28 11.78
CA PHE A 28 3.29 18.77 11.00
C PHE A 28 2.04 18.48 11.83
N PHE A 29 2.18 18.36 13.16
CA PHE A 29 1.11 17.95 14.07
C PHE A 29 0.78 19.00 15.13
N LYS A 30 1.68 19.95 15.38
CA LYS A 30 1.51 21.00 16.40
C LYS A 30 1.77 22.39 15.81
N GLY A 31 1.13 23.39 16.41
CA GLY A 31 1.31 24.79 16.00
C GLY A 31 0.49 25.23 14.78
N PRO A 32 0.73 26.46 14.28
CA PRO A 32 -0.13 27.09 13.26
C PRO A 32 0.01 26.48 11.86
N VAL A 33 1.13 25.85 11.56
CA VAL A 33 1.38 25.23 10.25
C VAL A 33 1.10 23.71 10.23
N LYS A 34 0.49 23.16 11.29
CA LYS A 34 0.14 21.74 11.33
C LYS A 34 -0.71 21.33 10.14
N THR A 35 -0.34 20.21 9.50
CA THR A 35 -1.02 19.68 8.32
C THR A 35 -2.14 18.72 8.67
N THR A 36 -2.02 18.05 9.81
CA THR A 36 -2.93 16.99 10.28
C THR A 36 -3.55 17.37 11.61
N LYS A 37 -4.85 17.21 11.75
CA LYS A 37 -5.61 17.54 12.98
C LYS A 37 -6.94 16.79 13.04
N LEU A 38 -7.43 16.55 14.26
CA LEU A 38 -8.83 16.19 14.48
C LEU A 38 -9.72 17.41 14.22
N VAL A 39 -10.82 17.18 13.52
CA VAL A 39 -11.85 18.17 13.21
C VAL A 39 -13.24 17.59 13.43
N ASP A 40 -14.21 18.44 13.72
CA ASP A 40 -15.60 18.09 13.70
C ASP A 40 -16.18 18.43 12.32
N ILE A 41 -16.75 17.42 11.66
CA ILE A 41 -17.38 17.53 10.34
C ILE A 41 -18.80 16.95 10.40
N PRO A 42 -19.71 17.35 9.51
CA PRO A 42 -21.00 16.69 9.38
C PRO A 42 -20.84 15.23 9.00
N GLU A 43 -21.84 14.41 9.32
CA GLU A 43 -21.89 13.05 8.78
C GLU A 43 -22.11 13.08 7.28
N PRO A 44 -21.45 12.19 6.51
CA PRO A 44 -21.59 12.17 5.07
C PRO A 44 -23.01 11.74 4.68
N GLN A 45 -23.53 12.38 3.63
CA GLN A 45 -24.77 11.99 2.96
C GLN A 45 -24.44 11.18 1.71
N LEU A 46 -25.35 10.32 1.26
CA LEU A 46 -25.18 9.54 0.05
C LEU A 46 -25.05 10.46 -1.16
N PRO A 47 -23.94 10.39 -1.94
CA PRO A 47 -23.74 11.25 -3.12
C PRO A 47 -24.71 10.95 -4.27
N ALA A 48 -25.16 9.70 -4.38
CA ALA A 48 -26.12 9.23 -5.39
C ALA A 48 -26.74 7.90 -4.96
N GLN A 49 -27.65 7.37 -5.78
CA GLN A 49 -28.47 6.19 -5.46
C GLN A 49 -27.67 4.86 -5.50
N GLU A 50 -26.47 4.85 -6.06
CA GLU A 50 -25.57 3.68 -6.12
C GLU A 50 -24.53 3.65 -4.98
N TRP A 51 -24.69 4.53 -4.00
CA TRP A 51 -23.77 4.68 -2.87
C TRP A 51 -24.36 4.09 -1.60
N VAL A 52 -23.46 3.66 -0.71
CA VAL A 52 -23.81 3.23 0.65
C VAL A 52 -23.12 4.12 1.67
N LYS A 53 -23.71 4.20 2.87
CA LYS A 53 -23.08 4.77 4.06
C LYS A 53 -22.56 3.64 4.93
N ILE A 54 -21.33 3.77 5.37
CA ILE A 54 -20.59 2.76 6.11
C ILE A 54 -20.22 3.32 7.48
N GLN A 55 -20.53 2.57 8.53
CA GLN A 55 -19.92 2.74 9.84
C GLN A 55 -18.57 2.04 9.84
N THR A 56 -17.49 2.79 9.96
CA THR A 56 -16.13 2.25 10.03
C THR A 56 -15.97 1.41 11.29
N ILE A 57 -15.43 0.20 11.14
CA ILE A 57 -15.06 -0.67 12.27
C ILE A 57 -13.56 -0.53 12.53
N TYR A 58 -12.76 -0.79 11.49
CA TYR A 58 -11.31 -0.58 11.50
C TYR A 58 -10.88 0.16 10.25
N CYS A 59 -9.85 0.99 10.42
CA CYS A 59 -9.11 1.54 9.28
C CYS A 59 -7.62 1.41 9.53
N GLY A 60 -6.92 0.76 8.61
CA GLY A 60 -5.47 0.60 8.66
C GLY A 60 -4.74 1.92 8.44
N PHE A 61 -3.63 2.11 9.16
CA PHE A 61 -2.72 3.23 8.93
C PHE A 61 -1.58 2.77 8.01
N CYS A 62 -1.49 3.40 6.85
CA CYS A 62 -0.52 3.08 5.81
C CYS A 62 0.74 3.97 5.91
N GLY A 63 1.85 3.48 5.37
CA GLY A 63 3.06 4.29 5.17
C GLY A 63 2.82 5.51 4.27
N SER A 64 1.88 5.42 3.32
CA SER A 64 1.48 6.54 2.47
C SER A 64 0.74 7.64 3.25
N ASP A 65 -0.11 7.29 4.24
CA ASP A 65 -0.72 8.28 5.14
C ASP A 65 0.37 9.05 5.91
N LEU A 66 1.37 8.33 6.43
CA LEU A 66 2.49 8.96 7.14
C LEU A 66 3.31 9.86 6.20
N ASN A 67 3.61 9.40 4.99
CA ASN A 67 4.35 10.20 4.00
C ASN A 67 3.59 11.49 3.63
N LEU A 68 2.28 11.38 3.40
CA LEU A 68 1.41 12.53 3.15
C LEU A 68 1.46 13.53 4.34
N MET A 69 1.25 13.04 5.57
CA MET A 69 1.23 13.85 6.79
C MET A 69 2.56 14.55 7.06
N LEU A 70 3.70 13.90 6.74
CA LEU A 70 5.05 14.44 6.88
C LEU A 70 5.52 15.26 5.66
N LEU A 71 4.66 15.43 4.66
CA LEU A 71 4.98 16.08 3.38
C LEU A 71 6.21 15.45 2.71
N HIS A 72 6.32 14.12 2.74
CA HIS A 72 7.43 13.38 2.12
C HIS A 72 7.16 13.03 0.66
N ASP A 73 5.89 13.07 0.23
CA ASP A 73 5.53 12.76 -1.14
C ASP A 73 6.14 13.74 -2.15
N SER A 74 6.40 13.23 -3.35
CA SER A 74 6.84 14.06 -4.46
C SER A 74 5.78 15.11 -4.80
N PRO A 75 6.16 16.39 -5.02
CA PRO A 75 5.25 17.42 -5.50
C PRO A 75 4.50 17.03 -6.79
N THR A 76 5.08 16.14 -7.60
CA THR A 76 4.46 15.59 -8.81
C THR A 76 3.15 14.83 -8.52
N ALA A 77 2.97 14.32 -7.29
CA ALA A 77 1.73 13.64 -6.88
C ALA A 77 0.58 14.63 -6.58
N SER A 78 0.84 15.92 -6.44
CA SER A 78 -0.17 16.90 -6.02
C SER A 78 -1.40 17.01 -6.92
N PRO A 79 -1.34 16.87 -8.26
CA PRO A 79 -2.54 16.91 -9.11
C PRO A 79 -3.50 15.73 -8.87
N PHE A 80 -3.00 14.62 -8.31
CA PHE A 80 -3.77 13.39 -8.06
C PHE A 80 -4.47 13.37 -6.70
N THR A 81 -4.58 14.52 -6.04
CA THR A 81 -5.17 14.69 -4.71
C THR A 81 -5.99 15.97 -4.64
N SER A 82 -6.91 16.07 -3.69
CA SER A 82 -7.59 17.32 -3.35
C SER A 82 -7.73 17.49 -1.84
N PHE A 83 -7.54 18.70 -1.35
CA PHE A 83 -7.50 19.04 0.07
C PHE A 83 -8.49 20.16 0.41
N PRO A 84 -9.02 20.20 1.69
CA PRO A 84 -8.76 19.26 2.78
C PRO A 84 -9.41 17.90 2.53
N CYS A 85 -8.83 16.82 3.06
CA CYS A 85 -9.41 15.48 2.98
C CYS A 85 -9.33 14.77 4.35
N VAL A 86 -10.27 13.85 4.61
CA VAL A 86 -10.18 12.89 5.70
C VAL A 86 -9.39 11.70 5.18
N THR A 87 -8.27 11.37 5.83
CA THR A 87 -7.34 10.32 5.40
C THR A 87 -7.82 8.91 5.80
N GLY A 88 -7.04 7.88 5.46
CA GLY A 88 -7.34 6.46 5.71
C GLY A 88 -8.05 5.79 4.54
N HIS A 89 -7.46 4.70 4.02
CA HIS A 89 -7.93 4.03 2.82
C HIS A 89 -7.96 2.49 2.94
N GLU A 90 -7.56 1.92 4.05
CA GLU A 90 -7.60 0.47 4.33
C GLU A 90 -8.78 0.20 5.29
N ILE A 91 -9.97 -0.02 4.76
CA ILE A 91 -11.22 0.15 5.50
C ILE A 91 -12.01 -1.16 5.54
N VAL A 92 -12.44 -1.53 6.73
CA VAL A 92 -13.52 -2.48 6.97
C VAL A 92 -14.62 -1.81 7.78
N GLY A 93 -15.88 -2.03 7.40
CA GLY A 93 -17.01 -1.40 8.07
C GLY A 93 -18.33 -2.10 7.80
N LYS A 94 -19.37 -1.62 8.49
CA LYS A 94 -20.73 -2.12 8.38
C LYS A 94 -21.59 -1.14 7.58
N ILE A 95 -22.30 -1.63 6.59
CA ILE A 95 -23.29 -0.83 5.86
C ILE A 95 -24.45 -0.46 6.81
N ILE A 96 -24.74 0.83 6.93
CA ILE A 96 -25.81 1.36 7.79
C ILE A 96 -26.92 2.08 7.01
N ASP A 97 -26.66 2.41 5.73
CA ASP A 97 -27.64 3.02 4.84
C ASP A 97 -27.28 2.72 3.38
N THR A 98 -28.28 2.61 2.50
CA THR A 98 -28.10 2.28 1.07
C THR A 98 -28.98 3.17 0.21
N GLY A 99 -28.44 3.64 -0.91
CA GLY A 99 -29.26 4.24 -1.97
C GLY A 99 -30.12 3.18 -2.68
N GLU A 100 -31.18 3.63 -3.35
CA GLU A 100 -32.21 2.77 -3.95
C GLU A 100 -31.72 1.91 -5.11
N ARG A 101 -30.59 2.28 -5.74
CA ARG A 101 -29.98 1.55 -6.89
C ARG A 101 -28.76 0.71 -6.49
N VAL A 102 -28.56 0.52 -5.20
CA VAL A 102 -27.51 -0.41 -4.72
C VAL A 102 -27.99 -1.84 -4.94
N ASP A 103 -27.21 -2.63 -5.66
CA ASP A 103 -27.46 -4.04 -5.91
C ASP A 103 -26.41 -4.92 -5.23
N GLY A 104 -26.83 -6.09 -4.75
CA GLY A 104 -25.97 -7.07 -4.11
C GLY A 104 -25.56 -6.77 -2.67
N PHE A 105 -25.88 -5.59 -2.12
CA PHE A 105 -25.55 -5.17 -0.75
C PHE A 105 -26.77 -4.67 0.01
N LYS A 106 -26.77 -4.86 1.34
CA LYS A 106 -27.86 -4.43 2.22
C LYS A 106 -27.32 -3.87 3.55
N VAL A 107 -28.15 -3.13 4.24
CA VAL A 107 -27.87 -2.69 5.61
C VAL A 107 -27.56 -3.91 6.49
N GLY A 108 -26.50 -3.83 7.26
CA GLY A 108 -25.97 -4.90 8.10
C GLY A 108 -24.80 -5.68 7.50
N ASP A 109 -24.61 -5.66 6.18
CA ASP A 109 -23.45 -6.32 5.55
C ASP A 109 -22.13 -5.72 6.06
N ILE A 110 -21.17 -6.58 6.34
CA ILE A 110 -19.79 -6.18 6.65
C ILE A 110 -18.97 -6.23 5.37
N VAL A 111 -18.25 -5.16 5.10
CA VAL A 111 -17.53 -4.99 3.81
C VAL A 111 -16.11 -4.45 4.01
N ALA A 112 -15.19 -4.91 3.16
CA ALA A 112 -13.95 -4.21 2.86
C ALA A 112 -14.18 -3.23 1.71
N VAL A 113 -13.53 -2.08 1.75
CA VAL A 113 -13.69 -1.02 0.75
C VAL A 113 -12.44 -0.94 -0.11
N ASN A 114 -12.59 -1.15 -1.42
CA ASN A 114 -11.60 -0.76 -2.41
C ASN A 114 -11.59 0.77 -2.52
N PRO A 115 -10.55 1.48 -2.08
CA PRO A 115 -10.56 2.93 -2.11
C PRO A 115 -10.45 3.55 -3.51
N GLY A 116 -10.16 2.79 -4.57
CA GLY A 116 -9.97 3.30 -5.93
C GLY A 116 -11.18 4.08 -6.48
N LEU A 117 -10.95 5.29 -6.96
CA LEU A 117 -11.98 6.18 -7.51
C LEU A 117 -11.93 6.19 -9.04
N GLY A 118 -12.55 5.16 -9.63
CA GLY A 118 -12.62 4.97 -11.09
C GLY A 118 -13.72 5.80 -11.77
N CYS A 119 -13.89 5.59 -13.07
CA CYS A 119 -14.92 6.25 -13.88
C CYS A 119 -16.33 6.03 -13.33
N GLU A 120 -16.61 4.85 -12.79
CA GLU A 120 -17.92 4.47 -12.27
C GLU A 120 -18.27 5.27 -11.02
N THR A 121 -17.38 5.34 -10.03
CA THR A 121 -17.56 6.17 -8.83
C THR A 121 -17.70 7.66 -9.14
N ARG A 122 -17.19 8.09 -10.31
CA ARG A 122 -17.23 9.48 -10.81
C ARG A 122 -18.42 9.76 -11.72
N ASN A 123 -19.34 8.79 -11.87
CA ASN A 123 -20.49 8.88 -12.78
C ASN A 123 -20.08 9.24 -14.23
N ILE A 124 -19.03 8.61 -14.75
CA ILE A 124 -18.53 8.80 -16.11
C ILE A 124 -18.89 7.56 -16.92
N ALA A 125 -19.85 7.69 -17.85
CA ALA A 125 -20.36 6.58 -18.66
C ALA A 125 -19.28 6.01 -19.59
N ALA A 126 -18.49 6.86 -20.24
CA ALA A 126 -17.40 6.43 -21.12
C ALA A 126 -16.14 6.11 -20.29
N ARG A 127 -15.97 4.84 -19.91
CA ARG A 127 -14.82 4.38 -19.13
C ARG A 127 -13.49 4.63 -19.87
N CYS A 128 -12.48 5.16 -19.16
CA CYS A 128 -11.12 5.31 -19.67
C CYS A 128 -10.44 3.94 -19.92
N PRO A 129 -9.31 3.89 -20.65
CA PRO A 129 -8.58 2.65 -20.91
C PRO A 129 -8.26 1.85 -19.63
N SER A 130 -7.76 2.49 -18.58
CA SER A 130 -7.42 1.84 -17.31
C SER A 130 -8.64 1.22 -16.63
N CYS A 131 -9.77 1.93 -16.57
CA CYS A 131 -11.02 1.38 -16.01
C CYS A 131 -11.60 0.25 -16.86
N ARG A 132 -11.45 0.29 -18.20
CA ARG A 132 -11.84 -0.83 -19.08
C ARG A 132 -10.96 -2.07 -18.88
N ALA A 133 -9.69 -1.87 -18.55
CA ALA A 133 -8.76 -2.94 -18.19
C ALA A 133 -8.92 -3.45 -16.76
N GLY A 134 -10.00 -3.06 -16.04
CA GLY A 134 -10.23 -3.49 -14.67
C GLY A 134 -9.28 -2.89 -13.65
N ARG A 135 -8.65 -1.75 -13.94
CA ARG A 135 -7.69 -1.03 -13.07
C ARG A 135 -8.22 0.34 -12.64
N PRO A 136 -9.31 0.43 -11.86
CA PRO A 136 -9.89 1.71 -11.46
C PRO A 136 -8.95 2.58 -10.61
N SER A 137 -8.03 1.98 -9.87
CA SER A 137 -7.01 2.71 -9.10
C SER A 137 -6.08 3.57 -9.98
N ASN A 138 -5.99 3.27 -11.28
CA ASN A 138 -5.20 4.00 -12.26
C ASN A 138 -6.07 4.85 -13.20
N CYS A 139 -7.25 5.30 -12.76
CA CYS A 139 -8.22 6.00 -13.58
C CYS A 139 -7.65 7.28 -14.20
N GLU A 140 -7.66 7.36 -15.54
CA GLU A 140 -7.18 8.53 -16.29
C GLU A 140 -8.14 9.74 -16.16
N ASN A 141 -9.37 9.51 -15.72
CA ASN A 141 -10.39 10.53 -15.49
C ASN A 141 -10.41 11.00 -14.02
N PHE A 142 -9.33 10.84 -13.27
CA PHE A 142 -9.24 11.11 -11.83
C PHE A 142 -9.63 12.53 -11.40
N ALA A 143 -9.66 13.48 -12.32
CA ALA A 143 -10.03 14.88 -12.11
C ALA A 143 -11.34 15.27 -12.83
N ARG A 144 -12.11 14.31 -13.35
CA ARG A 144 -13.37 14.52 -14.08
C ARG A 144 -14.55 13.91 -13.34
N GLY A 145 -15.76 14.22 -13.80
CA GLY A 145 -17.00 13.71 -13.21
C GLY A 145 -17.44 14.50 -11.98
N ASN A 146 -18.19 13.86 -11.11
CA ASN A 146 -18.84 14.48 -9.96
C ASN A 146 -17.98 14.55 -8.69
N LEU A 147 -16.77 13.98 -8.69
CA LEU A 147 -15.84 14.05 -7.56
C LEU A 147 -14.66 15.00 -7.87
N GLN A 148 -14.15 15.64 -6.84
CA GLN A 148 -12.92 16.43 -6.94
C GLN A 148 -11.73 15.54 -7.37
N PRO A 149 -10.60 16.12 -7.83
CA PRO A 149 -9.41 15.34 -8.14
C PRO A 149 -8.99 14.42 -6.99
N GLY A 150 -8.55 13.21 -7.32
CA GLY A 150 -8.10 12.21 -6.35
C GLY A 150 -8.20 10.80 -6.91
N MET A 151 -7.14 10.00 -6.72
CA MET A 151 -7.08 8.63 -7.25
C MET A 151 -7.85 7.65 -6.37
N PHE A 152 -7.98 7.92 -5.06
CA PHE A 152 -8.68 7.04 -4.13
C PHE A 152 -9.24 7.80 -2.90
N THR A 153 -10.13 7.14 -2.20
CA THR A 153 -10.69 7.55 -0.90
C THR A 153 -9.57 7.79 0.10
N GLY A 154 -9.63 8.89 0.85
CA GLY A 154 -8.57 9.28 1.79
C GLY A 154 -7.61 10.36 1.26
N ILE A 155 -7.63 10.63 -0.05
CA ILE A 155 -6.92 11.76 -0.67
C ILE A 155 -7.83 12.59 -1.59
N ASN A 156 -9.13 12.52 -1.37
CA ASN A 156 -10.16 13.22 -2.12
C ASN A 156 -10.99 14.10 -1.16
N SER A 157 -11.25 15.34 -1.55
CA SER A 157 -12.00 16.29 -0.71
C SER A 157 -13.51 16.16 -0.79
N SER A 158 -14.05 15.39 -1.76
CA SER A 158 -15.49 15.19 -1.92
C SER A 158 -16.06 14.11 -1.01
N ILE A 159 -15.24 13.11 -0.63
CA ILE A 159 -15.65 11.96 0.17
C ILE A 159 -14.64 11.69 1.26
N ASN A 160 -15.12 11.18 2.39
CA ASN A 160 -14.26 10.89 3.53
C ASN A 160 -13.47 9.61 3.34
N GLY A 161 -12.23 9.59 3.87
CA GLY A 161 -11.51 8.37 4.17
C GLY A 161 -11.97 7.72 5.48
N GLY A 162 -11.37 6.59 5.81
CA GLY A 162 -11.75 5.74 6.94
C GLY A 162 -11.30 6.22 8.32
N PHE A 163 -10.53 7.32 8.43
CA PHE A 163 -10.22 7.90 9.74
C PHE A 163 -11.35 8.84 10.21
N ALA A 164 -12.56 8.33 10.09
CA ALA A 164 -13.81 8.89 10.60
C ALA A 164 -14.80 7.75 10.95
N PRO A 165 -15.74 7.97 11.89
CA PRO A 165 -16.73 6.95 12.27
C PRO A 165 -17.64 6.53 11.12
N PHE A 166 -17.90 7.44 10.17
CA PHE A 166 -18.77 7.19 9.02
C PHE A 166 -18.11 7.68 7.74
N MET A 167 -18.31 6.91 6.68
CA MET A 167 -17.90 7.25 5.32
C MET A 167 -18.96 6.82 4.31
N VAL A 168 -18.78 7.19 3.05
CA VAL A 168 -19.59 6.70 1.93
C VAL A 168 -18.70 5.99 0.92
N ALA A 169 -19.24 4.94 0.29
CA ALA A 169 -18.58 4.23 -0.82
C ALA A 169 -19.61 3.90 -1.90
N HIS A 170 -19.15 3.88 -3.15
CA HIS A 170 -19.94 3.39 -4.26
C HIS A 170 -20.00 1.86 -4.23
N GLN A 171 -21.12 1.26 -4.65
CA GLN A 171 -21.28 -0.21 -4.63
C GLN A 171 -20.15 -0.97 -5.34
N SER A 172 -19.53 -0.39 -6.40
CA SER A 172 -18.41 -1.01 -7.11
C SER A 172 -17.10 -1.06 -6.32
N GLN A 173 -17.04 -0.42 -5.15
CA GLN A 173 -15.88 -0.43 -4.25
C GLN A 173 -16.01 -1.49 -3.15
N LEU A 174 -17.13 -2.19 -3.06
CA LEU A 174 -17.48 -3.03 -1.91
C LEU A 174 -17.18 -4.50 -2.15
N PHE A 175 -16.63 -5.14 -1.14
CA PHE A 175 -16.36 -6.58 -1.09
C PHE A 175 -16.87 -7.13 0.23
N LYS A 176 -17.82 -8.08 0.18
CA LYS A 176 -18.38 -8.70 1.39
C LYS A 176 -17.30 -9.49 2.11
N ILE A 177 -17.27 -9.33 3.43
CA ILE A 177 -16.39 -10.14 4.26
C ILE A 177 -17.01 -11.53 4.42
N PRO A 178 -16.28 -12.60 4.11
CA PRO A 178 -16.74 -13.97 4.33
C PRO A 178 -17.00 -14.25 5.81
N ASP A 179 -17.99 -15.10 6.08
CA ASP A 179 -18.28 -15.56 7.44
C ASP A 179 -17.05 -16.29 8.03
N GLY A 180 -16.76 -16.02 9.29
CA GLY A 180 -15.63 -16.61 10.01
C GLY A 180 -14.28 -15.91 9.84
N LEU A 181 -14.15 -14.96 8.92
CA LEU A 181 -12.94 -14.12 8.83
C LEU A 181 -12.97 -13.07 9.93
N SER A 182 -11.87 -12.94 10.71
CA SER A 182 -11.76 -11.89 11.72
C SER A 182 -11.76 -10.50 11.08
N LEU A 183 -12.29 -9.51 11.81
CA LEU A 183 -12.35 -8.13 11.30
C LEU A 183 -10.95 -7.50 11.19
N GLU A 184 -10.01 -7.94 12.00
CA GLU A 184 -8.61 -7.58 11.91
C GLU A 184 -7.97 -8.09 10.61
N SER A 185 -8.21 -9.36 10.26
CA SER A 185 -7.81 -9.90 8.97
C SER A 185 -8.49 -9.17 7.82
N ALA A 186 -9.79 -8.89 7.95
CA ALA A 186 -10.55 -8.16 6.94
C ALA A 186 -10.01 -6.74 6.70
N ALA A 187 -9.51 -6.05 7.74
CA ALA A 187 -8.86 -4.74 7.60
C ALA A 187 -7.54 -4.79 6.81
N MET A 188 -6.99 -5.99 6.64
CA MET A 188 -5.78 -6.23 5.83
C MET A 188 -6.08 -6.52 4.34
N THR A 189 -7.35 -6.51 3.92
CA THR A 189 -7.72 -6.82 2.53
C THR A 189 -7.05 -5.89 1.53
N GLU A 190 -7.04 -4.58 1.81
CA GLU A 190 -6.44 -3.59 0.91
C GLU A 190 -4.92 -3.79 0.79
N PRO A 191 -4.10 -3.79 1.88
CA PRO A 191 -2.66 -3.99 1.74
C PRO A 191 -2.31 -5.38 1.20
N LEU A 192 -3.11 -6.42 1.45
CA LEU A 192 -2.94 -7.73 0.83
C LEU A 192 -3.23 -7.69 -0.67
N ALA A 193 -4.24 -6.95 -1.09
CA ALA A 193 -4.52 -6.76 -2.52
C ALA A 193 -3.36 -6.10 -3.26
N VAL A 194 -2.67 -5.12 -2.63
CA VAL A 194 -1.43 -4.53 -3.18
C VAL A 194 -0.35 -5.60 -3.34
N ALA A 195 -0.12 -6.43 -2.32
CA ALA A 195 0.90 -7.48 -2.34
C ALA A 195 0.59 -8.57 -3.37
N LEU A 196 -0.65 -9.06 -3.41
CA LEU A 196 -1.10 -10.05 -4.40
C LEU A 196 -0.97 -9.49 -5.82
N GLN A 197 -1.43 -8.26 -6.07
CA GLN A 197 -1.29 -7.62 -7.37
C GLN A 197 0.18 -7.52 -7.81
N THR A 198 1.06 -7.17 -6.86
CA THR A 198 2.51 -7.12 -7.08
C THR A 198 3.06 -8.47 -7.55
N VAL A 199 2.62 -9.56 -6.92
CA VAL A 199 3.08 -10.91 -7.26
C VAL A 199 2.45 -11.39 -8.57
N PHE A 200 1.14 -11.19 -8.79
CA PHE A 200 0.50 -11.53 -10.07
C PHE A 200 1.16 -10.80 -11.26
N ASP A 201 1.50 -9.54 -11.06
CA ASP A 201 2.13 -8.72 -12.11
C ASP A 201 3.61 -9.08 -12.38
N ASN A 202 4.26 -9.86 -11.50
CA ASN A 202 5.65 -10.31 -11.60
C ASN A 202 5.80 -11.72 -10.99
N LEU A 203 4.93 -12.65 -11.39
CA LEU A 203 4.90 -14.01 -10.84
C LEU A 203 6.19 -14.75 -11.20
N PRO A 204 6.87 -15.40 -10.22
CA PRO A 204 8.00 -16.26 -10.49
C PRO A 204 7.61 -17.47 -11.34
N THR A 205 8.50 -17.86 -12.26
CA THR A 205 8.40 -19.13 -12.97
C THR A 205 9.18 -20.22 -12.25
N PRO A 206 8.94 -21.51 -12.54
CA PRO A 206 9.68 -22.61 -11.90
C PRO A 206 11.21 -22.43 -12.04
N GLY A 207 11.93 -22.51 -10.92
CA GLY A 207 13.36 -22.28 -10.84
C GLY A 207 13.80 -20.84 -10.60
N ASP A 208 12.88 -19.87 -10.69
CA ASP A 208 13.18 -18.47 -10.35
C ASP A 208 13.52 -18.31 -8.86
N LYS A 209 14.46 -17.41 -8.59
CA LYS A 209 14.83 -16.95 -7.25
C LYS A 209 14.29 -15.54 -7.05
N ALA A 210 13.56 -15.35 -5.97
CA ALA A 210 12.94 -14.08 -5.61
C ALA A 210 13.67 -13.40 -4.46
N LEU A 211 13.77 -12.07 -4.51
CA LEU A 211 14.25 -11.24 -3.44
C LEU A 211 13.18 -10.23 -3.04
N VAL A 212 12.86 -10.18 -1.76
CA VAL A 212 12.00 -9.14 -1.18
C VAL A 212 12.88 -8.16 -0.40
N ILE A 213 12.75 -6.87 -0.67
CA ILE A 213 13.46 -5.82 0.06
C ILE A 213 12.47 -5.10 0.97
N GLY A 214 12.72 -5.21 2.28
CA GLY A 214 11.87 -4.71 3.34
C GLY A 214 10.97 -5.79 3.94
N GLY A 215 11.06 -5.99 5.27
CA GLY A 215 10.24 -6.90 6.09
C GLY A 215 9.05 -6.21 6.78
N GLY A 216 8.58 -5.08 6.24
CA GLY A 216 7.38 -4.39 6.71
C GLY A 216 6.09 -5.14 6.35
N VAL A 217 4.94 -4.48 6.54
CA VAL A 217 3.63 -5.10 6.26
C VAL A 217 3.54 -5.59 4.81
N ILE A 218 3.89 -4.76 3.83
CA ILE A 218 3.82 -5.14 2.41
C ILE A 218 4.82 -6.24 2.07
N GLY A 219 6.07 -6.16 2.57
CA GLY A 219 7.07 -7.20 2.35
C GLY A 219 6.61 -8.57 2.86
N ASN A 220 6.07 -8.62 4.08
CA ASN A 220 5.52 -9.86 4.65
C ASN A 220 4.32 -10.39 3.88
N LEU A 221 3.44 -9.51 3.39
CA LEU A 221 2.32 -9.93 2.54
C LEU A 221 2.78 -10.40 1.16
N VAL A 222 3.84 -9.81 0.58
CA VAL A 222 4.48 -10.29 -0.67
C VAL A 222 5.08 -11.68 -0.46
N ILE A 223 5.79 -11.92 0.66
CA ILE A 223 6.35 -13.24 1.00
C ILE A 223 5.25 -14.29 1.07
N GLN A 224 4.17 -14.03 1.81
CA GLN A 224 3.04 -14.95 1.91
C GLN A 224 2.32 -15.15 0.57
N SER A 225 2.17 -14.08 -0.23
CA SER A 225 1.58 -14.15 -1.58
C SER A 225 2.43 -15.02 -2.51
N LEU A 226 3.76 -14.91 -2.44
CA LEU A 226 4.69 -15.78 -3.17
C LEU A 226 4.53 -17.25 -2.74
N ARG A 227 4.44 -17.53 -1.44
CA ARG A 227 4.20 -18.89 -0.95
C ARG A 227 2.85 -19.44 -1.41
N ALA A 228 1.82 -18.62 -1.43
CA ALA A 228 0.49 -19.03 -1.88
C ALA A 228 0.40 -19.29 -3.40
N LEU A 229 1.13 -18.52 -4.22
CA LEU A 229 1.03 -18.57 -5.69
C LEU A 229 2.18 -19.33 -6.36
N SER A 230 3.35 -19.41 -5.73
CA SER A 230 4.56 -20.07 -6.25
C SER A 230 5.32 -20.74 -5.09
N PRO A 231 4.78 -21.83 -4.48
CA PRO A 231 5.28 -22.41 -3.24
C PRO A 231 6.74 -22.89 -3.32
N GLU A 232 7.17 -23.34 -4.51
CA GLU A 232 8.53 -23.83 -4.75
C GLU A 232 9.57 -22.69 -4.96
N CYS A 233 9.13 -21.44 -5.04
CA CYS A 233 10.03 -20.31 -5.26
C CYS A 233 10.98 -20.13 -4.07
N HIS A 234 12.26 -20.01 -4.33
CA HIS A 234 13.23 -19.63 -3.29
C HIS A 234 13.10 -18.12 -2.99
N ILE A 235 12.77 -17.78 -1.75
CA ILE A 235 12.50 -16.40 -1.32
C ILE A 235 13.58 -15.96 -0.34
N SER A 236 14.44 -15.01 -0.75
CA SER A 236 15.38 -14.32 0.14
C SER A 236 14.81 -12.95 0.52
N VAL A 237 15.18 -12.46 1.70
CA VAL A 237 14.72 -11.15 2.20
C VAL A 237 15.90 -10.31 2.66
N ILE A 238 15.89 -9.02 2.33
CA ILE A 238 16.79 -8.03 2.92
C ILE A 238 15.98 -7.18 3.90
N GLU A 239 16.26 -7.33 5.19
CA GLU A 239 15.64 -6.55 6.28
C GLU A 239 16.66 -6.31 7.39
N PRO A 240 16.98 -5.05 7.71
CA PRO A 240 17.97 -4.73 8.74
C PRO A 240 17.46 -4.86 10.17
N SER A 241 16.13 -4.76 10.41
CA SER A 241 15.55 -4.89 11.76
C SER A 241 15.45 -6.36 12.14
N PRO A 242 16.08 -6.80 13.26
CA PRO A 242 16.00 -8.20 13.72
C PRO A 242 14.56 -8.68 13.90
N TYR A 243 13.71 -7.85 14.52
CA TYR A 243 12.30 -8.19 14.73
C TYR A 243 11.54 -8.43 13.41
N ALA A 244 11.73 -7.54 12.42
CA ALA A 244 11.08 -7.66 11.13
C ALA A 244 11.67 -8.83 10.29
N ALA A 245 12.97 -9.12 10.44
CA ALA A 245 13.63 -10.25 9.82
C ALA A 245 13.10 -11.59 10.36
N ASP A 246 12.96 -11.74 11.68
CA ASP A 246 12.37 -12.93 12.31
C ASP A 246 10.93 -13.12 11.86
N LEU A 247 10.17 -12.03 11.75
CA LEU A 247 8.80 -12.09 11.24
C LEU A 247 8.76 -12.52 9.77
N ALA A 248 9.67 -12.04 8.93
CA ALA A 248 9.74 -12.45 7.53
C ALA A 248 10.01 -13.97 7.37
N ILE A 249 10.88 -14.53 8.20
CA ILE A 249 11.08 -15.99 8.27
C ILE A 249 9.79 -16.70 8.67
N LYS A 250 9.12 -16.22 9.72
CA LYS A 250 7.83 -16.78 10.16
C LYS A 250 6.76 -16.72 9.04
N MET A 251 6.76 -15.67 8.23
CA MET A 251 5.84 -15.49 7.10
C MET A 251 6.23 -16.29 5.85
N GLY A 252 7.31 -17.07 5.90
CA GLY A 252 7.68 -18.01 4.84
C GLY A 252 8.90 -17.64 4.00
N ALA A 253 9.70 -16.64 4.39
CA ALA A 253 10.99 -16.42 3.77
C ALA A 253 11.93 -17.62 3.99
N GLY A 254 12.74 -17.95 2.99
CA GLY A 254 13.75 -19.01 3.09
C GLY A 254 14.97 -18.58 3.89
N GLU A 255 15.37 -17.30 3.76
CA GLU A 255 16.54 -16.77 4.43
C GLU A 255 16.54 -15.24 4.48
N ILE A 256 17.36 -14.69 5.38
CA ILE A 256 17.63 -13.26 5.49
C ILE A 256 19.04 -12.98 4.96
N ILE A 257 19.14 -12.08 4.00
CA ILE A 257 20.41 -11.57 3.49
C ILE A 257 20.85 -10.37 4.32
N ALA A 258 21.99 -10.50 4.97
CA ALA A 258 22.55 -9.45 5.78
C ALA A 258 23.02 -8.27 4.91
N TRP A 259 22.57 -7.06 5.26
CA TRP A 259 22.86 -5.84 4.52
C TRP A 259 24.34 -5.59 4.20
N LYS A 260 25.22 -5.85 5.19
CA LYS A 260 26.68 -5.65 5.01
C LYS A 260 27.34 -6.67 4.10
N GLN A 261 26.67 -7.78 3.81
CA GLN A 261 27.17 -8.89 3.00
C GLN A 261 26.27 -9.15 1.77
N VAL A 262 25.48 -8.16 1.37
CA VAL A 262 24.42 -8.32 0.39
C VAL A 262 24.91 -8.95 -0.91
N PHE A 263 26.02 -8.51 -1.49
CA PHE A 263 26.55 -9.07 -2.74
C PHE A 263 27.09 -10.49 -2.56
N LYS A 264 27.81 -10.75 -1.45
CA LYS A 264 28.37 -12.07 -1.17
C LYS A 264 27.26 -13.09 -0.96
N GLN A 265 26.33 -12.82 -0.06
CA GLN A 265 25.23 -13.75 0.23
C GLN A 265 24.29 -13.91 -0.96
N SER A 266 24.00 -12.84 -1.71
CA SER A 266 23.22 -12.94 -2.95
C SER A 266 23.92 -13.79 -4.01
N SER A 267 25.24 -13.69 -4.11
CA SER A 267 26.05 -14.56 -4.99
C SER A 267 25.96 -16.03 -4.56
N ASP A 268 26.11 -16.30 -3.26
CA ASP A 268 26.03 -17.66 -2.71
C ASP A 268 24.64 -18.29 -2.97
N VAL A 269 23.58 -17.54 -2.76
CA VAL A 269 22.19 -17.99 -3.01
C VAL A 269 21.91 -18.22 -4.48
N THR A 270 22.32 -17.29 -5.33
CA THR A 270 21.93 -17.30 -6.75
C THR A 270 22.91 -18.03 -7.66
N GLY A 271 24.13 -18.28 -7.19
CA GLY A 271 25.23 -18.78 -8.02
C GLY A 271 25.82 -17.70 -8.95
N ALA A 272 25.48 -16.43 -8.72
CA ALA A 272 25.93 -15.31 -9.54
C ALA A 272 27.40 -14.97 -9.29
N THR A 273 28.09 -14.44 -10.31
CA THR A 273 29.45 -13.94 -10.18
C THR A 273 29.44 -12.47 -9.76
N ILE A 274 30.27 -12.11 -8.77
CA ILE A 274 30.46 -10.74 -8.33
C ILE A 274 31.52 -10.07 -9.21
N HIS A 275 31.20 -8.91 -9.77
CA HIS A 275 32.13 -8.05 -10.49
C HIS A 275 32.33 -6.73 -9.76
N LYS A 276 33.59 -6.34 -9.62
CA LYS A 276 33.97 -5.08 -8.94
C LYS A 276 34.22 -3.99 -9.98
N PRO A 277 33.42 -2.90 -9.99
CA PRO A 277 33.70 -1.76 -10.85
C PRO A 277 34.95 -1.00 -10.34
N MET A 278 35.50 -0.11 -11.18
CA MET A 278 36.60 0.78 -10.75
C MET A 278 36.20 1.69 -9.61
N LEU A 279 34.92 2.11 -9.58
CA LEU A 279 34.34 2.95 -8.53
C LEU A 279 32.89 2.51 -8.27
N GLY A 280 32.45 2.59 -7.03
CA GLY A 280 31.06 2.28 -6.62
C GLY A 280 30.90 0.88 -6.04
N ASN A 281 29.64 0.42 -5.96
CA ASN A 281 29.29 -0.88 -5.40
C ASN A 281 29.43 -2.00 -6.43
N ASP A 282 29.65 -3.20 -5.94
CA ASP A 282 29.68 -4.42 -6.74
C ASP A 282 28.41 -4.61 -7.59
N ILE A 283 28.50 -5.46 -8.61
CA ILE A 283 27.40 -5.87 -9.47
C ILE A 283 27.45 -7.39 -9.68
N LEU A 284 26.29 -8.05 -9.70
CA LEU A 284 26.20 -9.47 -10.01
C LEU A 284 25.96 -9.69 -11.52
N MET A 285 26.65 -10.67 -12.09
CA MET A 285 26.23 -11.32 -13.35
C MET A 285 25.58 -12.65 -12.99
N GLY A 286 24.32 -12.85 -13.39
CA GLY A 286 23.34 -13.69 -12.73
C GLY A 286 22.55 -12.88 -11.71
N GLY A 287 22.11 -13.50 -10.63
CA GLY A 287 21.36 -12.85 -9.55
C GLY A 287 19.92 -13.32 -9.45
N PHE A 288 19.07 -12.49 -8.82
CA PHE A 288 17.64 -12.82 -8.64
C PHE A 288 16.85 -12.59 -9.92
N ASN A 289 15.91 -13.48 -10.21
CA ASN A 289 15.04 -13.35 -11.38
C ASN A 289 13.91 -12.35 -11.13
N ARG A 290 13.42 -12.29 -9.89
CA ARG A 290 12.34 -11.41 -9.43
C ARG A 290 12.78 -10.66 -8.19
N ILE A 291 12.65 -9.35 -8.21
CA ILE A 291 12.87 -8.50 -7.03
C ILE A 291 11.60 -7.69 -6.75
N TYR A 292 11.23 -7.62 -5.48
CA TYR A 292 10.08 -6.85 -4.97
C TYR A 292 10.61 -5.83 -3.95
N ASP A 293 10.78 -4.58 -4.40
CA ASP A 293 11.27 -3.50 -3.54
C ASP A 293 10.07 -2.80 -2.89
N THR A 294 9.83 -3.10 -1.60
CA THR A 294 8.77 -2.50 -0.80
C THR A 294 9.21 -1.25 -0.04
N VAL A 295 10.44 -0.81 -0.25
CA VAL A 295 11.05 0.39 0.37
C VAL A 295 11.15 1.56 -0.61
N GLY A 296 11.64 1.34 -1.83
CA GLY A 296 11.60 2.27 -2.95
C GLY A 296 12.40 3.56 -2.77
N ASN A 297 13.57 3.51 -2.13
CA ASN A 297 14.47 4.66 -2.06
C ASN A 297 15.66 4.53 -3.03
N SER A 298 16.44 5.61 -3.22
CA SER A 298 17.60 5.60 -4.13
C SER A 298 18.57 4.46 -3.85
N PHE A 299 18.73 4.08 -2.59
CA PHE A 299 19.67 3.03 -2.21
C PHE A 299 19.13 1.65 -2.58
N THR A 300 17.89 1.31 -2.20
CA THR A 300 17.30 0.00 -2.48
C THR A 300 17.09 -0.22 -3.96
N LEU A 301 16.68 0.79 -4.72
CA LEU A 301 16.50 0.69 -6.17
C LEU A 301 17.83 0.46 -6.91
N ASN A 302 18.88 1.21 -6.56
CA ASN A 302 20.21 0.98 -7.16
C ASN A 302 20.78 -0.40 -6.80
N MET A 303 20.55 -0.86 -5.58
CA MET A 303 20.94 -2.20 -5.15
C MET A 303 20.15 -3.26 -5.90
N SER A 304 18.83 -3.12 -6.01
CA SER A 304 17.95 -4.04 -6.77
C SER A 304 18.47 -4.24 -8.20
N LEU A 305 18.78 -3.19 -8.92
CA LEU A 305 19.28 -3.29 -10.30
C LEU A 305 20.62 -4.03 -10.39
N ARG A 306 21.49 -3.91 -9.36
CA ARG A 306 22.77 -4.62 -9.31
C ARG A 306 22.62 -6.09 -8.96
N LEU A 307 21.63 -6.45 -8.14
CA LEU A 307 21.34 -7.83 -7.72
C LEU A 307 20.44 -8.59 -8.71
N LEU A 308 19.67 -7.89 -9.53
CA LEU A 308 18.72 -8.46 -10.49
C LEU A 308 19.48 -9.14 -11.64
N ALA A 309 19.03 -10.31 -12.05
CA ALA A 309 19.60 -11.07 -13.16
C ALA A 309 19.38 -10.37 -14.52
N ALA A 310 20.04 -10.86 -15.56
CA ALA A 310 19.69 -10.48 -16.93
C ALA A 310 18.26 -10.93 -17.24
N PHE A 311 17.49 -10.08 -17.95
CA PHE A 311 16.06 -10.25 -18.22
C PHE A 311 15.15 -10.34 -16.97
N GLY A 312 15.71 -10.10 -15.77
CA GLY A 312 14.96 -10.10 -14.54
C GLY A 312 13.98 -8.92 -14.44
N THR A 313 12.99 -9.03 -13.56
CA THR A 313 12.00 -7.98 -13.32
C THR A 313 12.05 -7.47 -11.87
N LEU A 314 12.16 -6.16 -11.73
CA LEU A 314 12.03 -5.42 -10.48
C LEU A 314 10.63 -4.82 -10.36
N SER A 315 9.86 -5.21 -9.35
CA SER A 315 8.63 -4.54 -8.95
C SER A 315 8.93 -3.47 -7.91
N VAL A 316 8.59 -2.22 -8.20
CA VAL A 316 8.73 -1.07 -7.29
C VAL A 316 7.38 -0.81 -6.64
N VAL A 317 7.25 -1.19 -5.38
CA VAL A 317 6.00 -1.10 -4.59
C VAL A 317 6.04 0.10 -3.64
N GLY A 318 7.16 0.25 -2.93
CA GLY A 318 7.40 1.41 -2.07
C GLY A 318 7.99 2.56 -2.90
N ILE A 319 7.31 3.70 -2.94
CA ILE A 319 7.85 4.94 -3.52
C ILE A 319 7.10 6.13 -2.92
N GLY A 320 7.76 7.25 -2.76
CA GLY A 320 7.10 8.43 -2.22
C GLY A 320 7.82 9.73 -2.55
N ARG A 321 9.02 9.65 -3.12
CA ARG A 321 9.85 10.85 -3.36
C ARG A 321 10.71 10.71 -4.61
N GLU A 322 11.33 11.78 -5.03
CA GLU A 322 12.32 11.75 -6.09
C GLU A 322 13.53 10.91 -5.68
N VAL A 323 14.03 10.10 -6.61
CA VAL A 323 15.13 9.16 -6.40
C VAL A 323 16.18 9.30 -7.50
N LYS A 324 17.46 9.16 -7.12
CA LYS A 324 18.57 9.10 -8.07
C LYS A 324 18.91 7.64 -8.36
N ILE A 325 18.86 7.25 -9.64
CA ILE A 325 19.07 5.88 -10.10
C ILE A 325 20.18 5.85 -11.15
N ASP A 326 21.10 4.86 -11.01
CA ASP A 326 22.05 4.47 -12.03
C ASP A 326 21.41 3.40 -12.93
N LEU A 327 21.10 3.76 -14.16
CA LEU A 327 20.44 2.89 -15.13
C LEU A 327 21.42 1.95 -15.88
N THR A 328 22.71 2.02 -15.60
CA THR A 328 23.71 1.17 -16.27
C THR A 328 23.41 -0.32 -16.14
N PRO A 329 23.09 -0.88 -14.94
CA PRO A 329 22.74 -2.30 -14.81
C PRO A 329 21.46 -2.67 -15.58
N LEU A 330 20.47 -1.80 -15.57
CA LEU A 330 19.20 -2.01 -16.29
C LEU A 330 19.46 -2.15 -17.79
N TRP A 331 20.26 -1.24 -18.37
CA TRP A 331 20.61 -1.25 -19.78
C TRP A 331 21.48 -2.46 -20.16
N LEU A 332 22.56 -2.72 -19.39
CA LEU A 332 23.49 -3.82 -19.68
C LEU A 332 22.85 -5.21 -19.59
N LYS A 333 21.91 -5.40 -18.64
CA LYS A 333 21.30 -6.70 -18.37
C LYS A 333 19.88 -6.84 -18.95
N LEU A 334 19.41 -5.87 -19.75
CA LEU A 334 18.08 -5.88 -20.38
C LEU A 334 16.96 -6.15 -19.34
N GLN A 335 17.07 -5.48 -18.18
CA GLN A 335 16.15 -5.67 -17.06
C GLN A 335 14.83 -4.94 -17.30
N THR A 336 13.77 -5.38 -16.62
CA THR A 336 12.48 -4.69 -16.57
C THR A 336 12.28 -4.06 -15.20
N VAL A 337 11.85 -2.80 -15.16
CA VAL A 337 11.39 -2.12 -13.95
C VAL A 337 9.91 -1.81 -14.08
N LYS A 338 9.09 -2.28 -13.14
CA LYS A 338 7.64 -2.14 -13.14
C LYS A 338 7.18 -1.44 -11.87
N GLY A 339 6.49 -0.30 -12.01
CA GLY A 339 5.80 0.35 -10.90
C GLY A 339 4.55 -0.44 -10.52
N VAL A 340 4.26 -0.50 -9.23
CA VAL A 340 3.03 -1.09 -8.70
C VAL A 340 2.26 0.00 -7.95
N TYR A 341 1.04 0.29 -8.41
CA TYR A 341 0.13 1.23 -7.78
C TYR A 341 -1.31 0.72 -7.86
N GLY A 342 -1.88 0.45 -6.69
CA GLY A 342 -3.26 -0.05 -6.60
C GLY A 342 -3.42 -1.49 -7.07
N TYR A 343 -4.62 -1.83 -7.46
CA TYR A 343 -5.07 -3.19 -7.72
C TYR A 343 -6.26 -3.20 -8.68
N GLY A 344 -6.60 -4.39 -9.20
CA GLY A 344 -7.70 -4.57 -10.14
C GLY A 344 -7.96 -6.04 -10.44
N LEU A 345 -8.29 -6.34 -11.69
CA LEU A 345 -8.50 -7.70 -12.15
C LEU A 345 -7.18 -8.45 -12.30
N VAL A 346 -7.20 -9.71 -11.92
CA VAL A 346 -6.11 -10.69 -12.10
C VAL A 346 -6.69 -11.98 -12.67
N THR A 347 -5.88 -12.73 -13.42
CA THR A 347 -6.24 -14.09 -13.83
C THR A 347 -5.78 -15.06 -12.77
N TYR A 348 -6.72 -15.68 -12.07
CA TYR A 348 -6.46 -16.72 -11.08
C TYR A 348 -7.29 -17.96 -11.39
N GLU A 349 -6.65 -19.14 -11.47
CA GLU A 349 -7.29 -20.42 -11.86
C GLU A 349 -8.10 -20.34 -13.15
N GLY A 350 -7.56 -19.62 -14.15
CA GLY A 350 -8.18 -19.46 -15.46
C GLY A 350 -9.40 -18.51 -15.52
N LYS A 351 -9.69 -17.80 -14.44
CA LYS A 351 -10.79 -16.83 -14.35
C LYS A 351 -10.28 -15.44 -14.06
N GLU A 352 -10.90 -14.43 -14.67
CA GLU A 352 -10.71 -13.04 -14.24
C GLU A 352 -11.46 -12.80 -12.94
N ARG A 353 -10.75 -12.30 -11.93
CA ARG A 353 -11.28 -11.98 -10.60
C ARG A 353 -10.67 -10.69 -10.09
N HIS A 354 -11.43 -9.94 -9.31
CA HIS A 354 -10.82 -8.81 -8.61
C HIS A 354 -9.89 -9.32 -7.50
N VAL A 355 -8.73 -8.70 -7.35
CA VAL A 355 -7.72 -9.17 -6.40
C VAL A 355 -8.18 -9.09 -4.94
N PHE A 356 -9.18 -8.25 -4.61
CA PHE A 356 -9.82 -8.23 -3.28
C PHE A 356 -10.56 -9.55 -2.99
N ASP A 357 -11.26 -10.14 -3.97
CA ASP A 357 -11.91 -11.44 -3.79
C ASP A 357 -10.87 -12.53 -3.54
N VAL A 358 -9.76 -12.50 -4.27
CA VAL A 358 -8.65 -13.45 -4.08
C VAL A 358 -8.00 -13.25 -2.69
N ALA A 359 -7.85 -12.01 -2.25
CA ALA A 359 -7.30 -11.68 -0.93
C ALA A 359 -8.19 -12.23 0.19
N LEU A 360 -9.49 -11.99 0.12
CA LEU A 360 -10.46 -12.49 1.09
C LEU A 360 -10.50 -14.03 1.10
N GLU A 361 -10.49 -14.67 -0.07
CA GLU A 361 -10.42 -16.13 -0.19
C GLU A 361 -9.16 -16.68 0.47
N PHE A 362 -7.98 -16.10 0.19
CA PHE A 362 -6.72 -16.62 0.73
C PHE A 362 -6.63 -16.47 2.25
N MET A 363 -7.14 -15.40 2.81
CA MET A 363 -7.23 -15.21 4.26
C MET A 363 -8.24 -16.18 4.89
N THR A 364 -9.42 -16.35 4.29
CA THR A 364 -10.46 -17.26 4.78
C THR A 364 -10.01 -18.74 4.73
N ALA A 365 -9.27 -19.12 3.69
CA ALA A 365 -8.70 -20.47 3.55
C ALA A 365 -7.44 -20.69 4.40
N GLY A 366 -6.98 -19.71 5.18
CA GLY A 366 -5.77 -19.81 6.00
C GLY A 366 -4.46 -19.89 5.18
N ARG A 367 -4.51 -19.56 3.89
CA ARG A 367 -3.30 -19.51 3.02
C ARG A 367 -2.42 -18.30 3.31
N ILE A 368 -3.01 -17.24 3.88
CA ILE A 368 -2.34 -16.02 4.29
C ILE A 368 -2.77 -15.65 5.71
N ASP A 369 -1.81 -15.52 6.61
CA ASP A 369 -1.97 -15.03 7.97
C ASP A 369 -1.73 -13.51 8.00
N ALA A 370 -2.78 -12.75 7.72
CA ALA A 370 -2.70 -11.30 7.76
C ALA A 370 -2.89 -10.74 9.18
N GLU A 371 -3.60 -11.47 10.05
CA GLU A 371 -3.91 -11.02 11.41
C GLU A 371 -2.66 -10.87 12.29
N THR A 372 -1.72 -11.81 12.18
CA THR A 372 -0.42 -11.74 12.89
C THR A 372 0.35 -10.44 12.61
N LEU A 373 0.09 -9.79 11.47
CA LEU A 373 0.73 -8.51 11.13
C LEU A 373 0.08 -7.31 11.82
N VAL A 374 -1.13 -7.44 12.36
CA VAL A 374 -1.82 -6.38 13.11
C VAL A 374 -1.27 -6.34 14.54
N THR A 375 -0.39 -5.39 14.82
CA THR A 375 0.33 -5.33 16.10
C THR A 375 -0.23 -4.31 17.09
N HIS A 376 -0.89 -3.26 16.61
CA HIS A 376 -1.38 -2.17 17.46
C HIS A 376 -2.74 -1.67 17.00
N LYS A 377 -3.59 -1.31 17.96
CA LYS A 377 -4.88 -0.65 17.72
C LYS A 377 -4.94 0.64 18.53
N PHE A 378 -5.48 1.69 17.93
CA PHE A 378 -5.61 3.02 18.55
C PHE A 378 -7.05 3.52 18.37
N LYS A 379 -7.53 4.30 19.34
CA LYS A 379 -8.70 5.15 19.10
C LYS A 379 -8.30 6.32 18.19
N LEU A 380 -9.26 6.90 17.49
CA LEU A 380 -9.00 8.05 16.61
C LEU A 380 -8.37 9.23 17.37
N GLU A 381 -8.77 9.42 18.62
CA GLU A 381 -8.27 10.46 19.52
C GLU A 381 -6.76 10.32 19.81
N ASP A 382 -6.27 9.09 19.81
CA ASP A 382 -4.87 8.75 20.12
C ASP A 382 -3.98 8.79 18.85
N TYR A 383 -4.41 9.52 17.80
CA TYR A 383 -3.70 9.56 16.51
C TYR A 383 -2.24 10.02 16.61
N LEU A 384 -1.89 10.86 17.58
CA LEU A 384 -0.50 11.29 17.79
C LEU A 384 0.40 10.15 18.27
N ASP A 385 -0.12 9.29 19.14
CA ASP A 385 0.60 8.10 19.63
C ASP A 385 0.70 7.06 18.51
N MET A 386 -0.34 6.89 17.72
CA MET A 386 -0.31 6.06 16.52
C MET A 386 0.78 6.52 15.54
N ILE A 387 0.89 7.83 15.28
CA ILE A 387 1.93 8.39 14.40
C ILE A 387 3.32 8.17 15.00
N GLU A 388 3.50 8.38 16.33
CA GLU A 388 4.77 8.14 17.03
C GLU A 388 5.20 6.67 16.88
N VAL A 389 4.30 5.73 17.09
CA VAL A 389 4.55 4.29 16.91
C VAL A 389 4.96 3.97 15.47
N ASN A 390 4.28 4.55 14.47
CA ASN A 390 4.59 4.32 13.06
C ASN A 390 5.89 5.00 12.59
N MET A 391 6.33 6.08 13.23
CA MET A 391 7.64 6.68 12.99
C MET A 391 8.79 5.90 13.62
N ASN A 392 8.54 5.11 14.68
CA ASN A 392 9.52 4.39 15.45
C ASN A 392 9.20 2.89 15.55
N LYS A 393 8.86 2.27 14.41
CA LYS A 393 8.35 0.89 14.31
C LYS A 393 9.24 -0.13 14.99
N GLU A 394 10.57 -0.03 14.83
CA GLU A 394 11.52 -0.96 15.44
C GLU A 394 11.44 -0.90 16.99
N LYS A 395 11.46 0.31 17.56
CA LYS A 395 11.33 0.52 19.01
C LYS A 395 10.05 -0.09 19.57
N HIS A 396 8.94 0.03 18.85
CA HIS A 396 7.61 -0.42 19.28
C HIS A 396 7.25 -1.81 18.76
N LYS A 397 8.12 -2.45 17.98
CA LYS A 397 7.83 -3.72 17.29
C LYS A 397 6.52 -3.64 16.49
N ALA A 398 6.29 -2.51 15.85
CA ALA A 398 5.06 -2.24 15.11
C ALA A 398 5.19 -2.67 13.64
N VAL A 399 4.22 -3.40 13.14
CA VAL A 399 4.11 -3.79 11.73
C VAL A 399 2.93 -3.07 11.10
N LYS A 400 1.71 -3.43 11.52
CA LYS A 400 0.46 -2.77 11.11
C LYS A 400 -0.25 -2.19 12.31
N THR A 401 -0.72 -0.96 12.17
CA THR A 401 -1.55 -0.30 13.16
C THR A 401 -2.94 -0.02 12.58
N LEU A 402 -3.98 -0.18 13.40
CA LEU A 402 -5.37 0.09 13.03
C LEU A 402 -5.92 1.22 13.90
N VAL A 403 -6.75 2.08 13.31
CA VAL A 403 -7.71 2.90 14.04
C VAL A 403 -8.96 2.07 14.28
N SER A 404 -9.41 1.98 15.54
CA SER A 404 -10.58 1.24 15.98
C SER A 404 -11.71 2.19 16.33
N PHE A 405 -12.92 1.87 15.88
CA PHE A 405 -14.17 2.55 16.20
C PHE A 405 -15.13 1.65 16.99
N VAL A 406 -14.64 0.50 17.46
CA VAL A 406 -15.35 -0.47 18.31
C VAL A 406 -14.69 -0.62 19.66
#